data_b2df8d98226e6e62411c57849675ebcf
#
_entry.id   b2df8d98226e6e62411c57849675ebcf
#
_cell.length_a   1.000
_cell.length_b   1.000
_cell.length_c   1.000
_cell.angle_alpha   90.00
_cell.angle_beta   90.00
_cell.angle_gamma   90.00
#
_symmetry.space_group_name_H-M   'P 1'
#
loop_
_entity.id
_entity.type
_entity.pdbx_description
1 polymer ?
#
loop_
_entity_poly.entity_id
_entity_poly.type
_entity_poly.pdbx_seq_one_letter_code
_entity_poly.pdbx_strand_id
1 'polypeptide(L)'
;CTPAGTADERSESAEAFPRAERVVSTAGDTEFSTEAARDEAGEAEFVMDWAGIQLGTTVADIGAGEGYYTIRLADRVGPKGRVLAQDINRDALDRLGDRVGREQLDNVAIKEGALDDPRLPENSFDRVFMVHMYHEIAEPYAFLWRMRPALAKGGQVIVVVRDRPTA
;
A
#
# COMPACT_ATOMS: atom_id res chain seq x y z
N CYS A 1 25.17 -5.01 12.54
CA CYS A 1 25.08 -5.07 11.08
C CYS A 1 24.71 -6.49 10.71
N THR A 2 23.45 -6.76 10.49
CA THR A 2 22.98 -7.99 9.84
C THR A 2 23.04 -7.73 8.33
N PRO A 3 23.71 -8.55 7.53
CA PRO A 3 23.74 -8.36 6.10
C PRO A 3 22.31 -8.51 5.56
N ALA A 4 21.96 -7.62 4.64
CA ALA A 4 20.74 -7.77 3.84
C ALA A 4 20.76 -9.17 3.22
N GLY A 5 19.76 -9.96 3.49
CA GLY A 5 19.61 -11.30 2.92
C GLY A 5 19.73 -11.19 1.40
N THR A 6 20.52 -12.06 0.83
CA THR A 6 20.68 -12.15 -0.62
C THR A 6 19.31 -12.39 -1.25
N ALA A 7 19.05 -11.76 -2.38
CA ALA A 7 17.79 -11.81 -3.15
C ALA A 7 17.35 -13.24 -3.59
N ASP A 8 17.93 -14.26 -3.04
CA ASP A 8 17.73 -15.67 -3.39
C ASP A 8 17.03 -16.51 -2.30
N GLU A 9 16.84 -15.99 -1.09
CA GLU A 9 16.13 -16.73 -0.04
C GLU A 9 14.64 -16.34 -0.01
N ARG A 10 13.84 -17.17 -0.67
CA ARG A 10 12.38 -17.10 -0.54
C ARG A 10 11.96 -17.55 0.86
N SER A 11 10.89 -16.92 1.39
CA SER A 11 10.28 -17.44 2.60
C SER A 11 9.68 -18.85 2.34
N GLU A 12 9.74 -19.72 3.32
CA GLU A 12 9.13 -21.07 3.25
C GLU A 12 7.64 -20.97 2.82
N SER A 13 6.95 -19.95 3.29
CA SER A 13 5.55 -19.70 2.96
C SER A 13 5.31 -19.28 1.51
N ALA A 14 6.31 -18.71 0.83
CA ALA A 14 6.24 -18.34 -0.58
C ALA A 14 6.58 -19.50 -1.53
N GLU A 15 7.26 -20.54 -1.05
CA GLU A 15 7.66 -21.71 -1.87
C GLU A 15 6.47 -22.47 -2.47
N ALA A 16 5.30 -22.39 -1.83
CA ALA A 16 4.06 -22.97 -2.35
C ALA A 16 3.51 -22.27 -3.61
N PHE A 17 4.07 -21.12 -3.98
CA PHE A 17 3.63 -20.30 -5.11
C PHE A 17 4.69 -20.24 -6.22
N PRO A 18 4.28 -20.04 -7.48
CA PRO A 18 5.23 -19.79 -8.57
C PRO A 18 6.12 -18.57 -8.26
N ARG A 19 7.37 -18.63 -8.71
CA ARG A 19 8.26 -17.47 -8.68
C ARG A 19 7.90 -16.52 -9.83
N ALA A 20 7.85 -15.22 -9.55
CA ALA A 20 7.65 -14.24 -10.60
C ALA A 20 8.93 -14.05 -11.43
N GLU A 21 8.82 -14.23 -12.75
CA GLU A 21 9.90 -14.02 -13.71
C GLU A 21 10.00 -12.52 -14.09
N ARG A 22 10.32 -11.68 -13.12
CA ARG A 22 10.49 -10.23 -13.36
C ARG A 22 11.55 -9.65 -12.44
N VAL A 23 12.12 -8.54 -12.87
CA VAL A 23 13.02 -7.76 -12.01
C VAL A 23 12.20 -7.12 -10.89
N VAL A 24 12.65 -7.30 -9.66
CA VAL A 24 12.12 -6.61 -8.49
C VAL A 24 12.86 -5.29 -8.35
N SER A 25 12.15 -4.19 -8.37
CA SER A 25 12.73 -2.87 -8.17
C SER A 25 12.91 -2.60 -6.68
N THR A 26 13.99 -1.92 -6.34
CA THR A 26 14.13 -1.31 -5.00
C THR A 26 13.11 -0.18 -4.85
N ALA A 27 12.76 0.15 -3.62
CA ALA A 27 11.88 1.29 -3.33
C ALA A 27 12.36 2.52 -4.09
N GLY A 28 11.50 3.04 -4.95
CA GLY A 28 11.83 4.17 -5.79
C GLY A 28 11.60 5.50 -5.07
N ASP A 29 12.44 6.47 -5.35
CA ASP A 29 12.19 7.84 -4.93
C ASP A 29 10.96 8.40 -5.66
N THR A 30 10.20 9.24 -4.96
CA THR A 30 9.12 9.97 -5.61
C THR A 30 9.69 10.98 -6.61
N GLU A 31 9.00 11.16 -7.73
CA GLU A 31 9.34 12.17 -8.73
C GLU A 31 9.15 13.61 -8.21
N PHE A 32 8.33 13.76 -7.20
CA PHE A 32 7.98 15.04 -6.64
C PHE A 32 8.83 15.35 -5.41
N SER A 33 9.34 16.59 -5.34
CA SER A 33 10.14 17.06 -4.20
C SER A 33 9.32 17.29 -2.93
N THR A 34 8.00 17.50 -3.06
CA THR A 34 7.09 17.76 -1.95
C THR A 34 5.73 17.13 -2.17
N GLU A 35 4.98 16.90 -1.08
CA GLU A 35 3.59 16.45 -1.17
C GLU A 35 2.69 17.47 -1.88
N ALA A 36 2.94 18.78 -1.69
CA ALA A 36 2.19 19.84 -2.37
C ALA A 36 2.35 19.77 -3.89
N ALA A 37 3.58 19.54 -4.39
CA ALA A 37 3.82 19.35 -5.82
C ALA A 37 3.14 18.08 -6.35
N ARG A 38 3.09 17.05 -5.54
CA ARG A 38 2.39 15.81 -5.86
C ARG A 38 0.87 15.99 -5.91
N ASP A 39 0.33 16.79 -5.01
CA ASP A 39 -1.10 17.18 -5.02
C ASP A 39 -1.44 18.04 -6.24
N GLU A 40 -0.56 18.97 -6.60
CA GLU A 40 -0.76 19.83 -7.78
C GLU A 40 -0.81 19.01 -9.08
N ALA A 41 -0.09 17.88 -9.14
CA ALA A 41 -0.18 16.94 -10.25
C ALA A 41 -1.54 16.22 -10.33
N GLY A 42 -2.34 16.20 -9.26
CA GLY A 42 -3.72 15.73 -9.24
C GLY A 42 -3.90 14.21 -9.26
N GLU A 43 -2.82 13.42 -9.16
CA GLU A 43 -2.90 11.96 -9.26
C GLU A 43 -3.79 11.37 -8.15
N ALA A 44 -3.55 11.74 -6.89
CA ALA A 44 -4.27 11.14 -5.76
C ALA A 44 -5.77 11.41 -5.84
N GLU A 45 -6.16 12.64 -6.18
CA GLU A 45 -7.57 13.01 -6.35
C GLU A 45 -8.21 12.21 -7.50
N PHE A 46 -7.56 12.16 -8.65
CA PHE A 46 -8.02 11.38 -9.79
C PHE A 46 -8.19 9.90 -9.47
N VAL A 47 -7.19 9.28 -8.83
CA VAL A 47 -7.22 7.85 -8.48
C VAL A 47 -8.32 7.56 -7.47
N MET A 48 -8.49 8.40 -6.45
CA MET A 48 -9.56 8.22 -5.46
C MET A 48 -10.95 8.39 -6.06
N ASP A 49 -11.13 9.33 -6.98
CA ASP A 49 -12.40 9.52 -7.71
C ASP A 49 -12.70 8.31 -8.60
N TRP A 50 -11.72 7.89 -9.38
CA TRP A 50 -11.84 6.73 -10.27
C TRP A 50 -12.12 5.43 -9.50
N ALA A 51 -11.48 5.24 -8.34
CA ALA A 51 -11.69 4.09 -7.46
C ALA A 51 -13.02 4.15 -6.69
N GLY A 52 -13.78 5.24 -6.79
CA GLY A 52 -15.05 5.40 -6.12
C GLY A 52 -14.92 5.51 -4.60
N ILE A 53 -13.88 6.17 -4.11
CA ILE A 53 -13.69 6.40 -2.68
C ILE A 53 -14.67 7.46 -2.19
N GLN A 54 -15.54 7.08 -1.28
CA GLN A 54 -16.61 7.90 -0.73
C GLN A 54 -16.55 7.92 0.80
N LEU A 55 -17.34 8.80 1.41
CA LEU A 55 -17.55 8.78 2.85
C LEU A 55 -18.02 7.40 3.32
N GLY A 56 -17.38 6.88 4.36
CA GLY A 56 -17.69 5.57 4.92
C GLY A 56 -16.98 4.38 4.29
N THR A 57 -16.20 4.58 3.21
CA THR A 57 -15.41 3.51 2.57
C THR A 57 -14.33 2.99 3.51
N THR A 58 -14.07 1.68 3.49
CA THR A 58 -12.95 1.05 4.19
C THR A 58 -11.86 0.69 3.18
N VAL A 59 -10.67 1.24 3.36
CA VAL A 59 -9.54 1.15 2.42
C VAL A 59 -8.30 0.63 3.12
N ALA A 60 -7.56 -0.25 2.44
CA ALA A 60 -6.18 -0.57 2.80
C ALA A 60 -5.23 0.18 1.84
N ASP A 61 -4.21 0.81 2.40
CA ASP A 61 -3.12 1.46 1.68
C ASP A 61 -1.85 0.63 1.85
N ILE A 62 -1.49 -0.13 0.82
CA ILE A 62 -0.37 -1.06 0.81
C ILE A 62 0.90 -0.37 0.32
N GLY A 63 1.98 -0.52 1.09
CA GLY A 63 3.20 0.23 0.82
C GLY A 63 3.04 1.71 1.16
N ALA A 64 2.37 1.98 2.29
CA ALA A 64 1.94 3.32 2.69
C ALA A 64 3.10 4.32 2.88
N GLY A 65 4.29 3.83 3.21
CA GLY A 65 5.45 4.67 3.46
C GLY A 65 5.19 5.72 4.54
N GLU A 66 5.43 6.97 4.21
CA GLU A 66 5.19 8.12 5.11
C GLU A 66 3.74 8.66 5.07
N GLY A 67 2.86 7.99 4.30
CA GLY A 67 1.43 8.21 4.38
C GLY A 67 0.85 9.22 3.42
N TYR A 68 1.49 9.49 2.27
CA TYR A 68 0.92 10.43 1.28
C TYR A 68 -0.52 10.08 0.91
N TYR A 69 -0.79 8.83 0.48
CA TYR A 69 -2.15 8.37 0.20
C TYR A 69 -2.97 8.14 1.46
N THR A 70 -2.37 7.60 2.51
CA THR A 70 -3.04 7.33 3.79
C THR A 70 -3.80 8.55 4.32
N ILE A 71 -3.14 9.71 4.37
CA ILE A 71 -3.73 10.96 4.88
C ILE A 71 -4.89 11.43 4.00
N ARG A 72 -4.72 11.38 2.69
CA ARG A 72 -5.74 11.81 1.73
C ARG A 72 -6.94 10.88 1.69
N LEU A 73 -6.70 9.57 1.81
CA LEU A 73 -7.75 8.58 1.97
C LEU A 73 -8.52 8.79 3.27
N ALA A 74 -7.83 9.06 4.39
CA ALA A 74 -8.44 9.29 5.69
C ALA A 74 -9.40 10.50 5.67
N ASP A 75 -8.99 11.58 5.01
CA ASP A 75 -9.85 12.75 4.80
C ASP A 75 -11.08 12.40 3.94
N ARG A 76 -10.86 11.72 2.82
CA ARG A 76 -11.90 11.35 1.87
C ARG A 76 -12.97 10.43 2.45
N VAL A 77 -12.57 9.38 3.19
CA VAL A 77 -13.52 8.42 3.78
C VAL A 77 -14.22 8.96 5.01
N GLY A 78 -13.68 9.97 5.65
CA GLY A 78 -14.26 10.66 6.80
C GLY A 78 -14.35 9.81 8.08
N PRO A 79 -15.04 10.32 9.11
CA PRO A 79 -15.05 9.70 10.45
C PRO A 79 -15.75 8.35 10.51
N LYS A 80 -16.60 8.03 9.55
CA LYS A 80 -17.31 6.74 9.44
C LYS A 80 -16.56 5.73 8.58
N GLY A 81 -15.56 6.18 7.78
CA GLY A 81 -14.69 5.34 7.03
C GLY A 81 -13.51 4.85 7.85
N ARG A 82 -12.69 3.99 7.26
CA ARG A 82 -11.46 3.48 7.88
C ARG A 82 -10.37 3.36 6.84
N VAL A 83 -9.15 3.66 7.24
CA VAL A 83 -7.94 3.41 6.44
C VAL A 83 -6.99 2.54 7.26
N LEU A 84 -6.52 1.46 6.67
CA LEU A 84 -5.43 0.65 7.20
C LEU A 84 -4.18 0.90 6.35
N ALA A 85 -3.19 1.57 6.91
CA ALA A 85 -1.90 1.76 6.29
C ALA A 85 -0.99 0.57 6.60
N GLN A 86 -0.49 -0.08 5.56
CA GLN A 86 0.38 -1.25 5.67
C GLN A 86 1.72 -0.97 4.98
N ASP A 87 2.80 -1.38 5.62
CA ASP A 87 4.14 -1.38 5.04
C ASP A 87 4.97 -2.51 5.67
N ILE A 88 6.08 -2.87 5.04
CA ILE A 88 7.08 -3.77 5.59
C ILE A 88 8.21 -3.01 6.29
N ASN A 89 8.30 -1.71 6.04
CA ASN A 89 9.32 -0.84 6.63
C ASN A 89 8.82 -0.25 7.96
N ARG A 90 9.33 -0.82 9.06
CA ARG A 90 8.94 -0.42 10.41
C ARG A 90 9.24 1.04 10.71
N ASP A 91 10.40 1.55 10.27
CA ASP A 91 10.78 2.94 10.52
C ASP A 91 9.83 3.93 9.81
N ALA A 92 9.37 3.57 8.59
CA ALA A 92 8.36 4.36 7.90
C ALA A 92 7.01 4.32 8.62
N LEU A 93 6.60 3.15 9.13
CA LEU A 93 5.38 3.01 9.91
C LEU A 93 5.43 3.77 11.24
N ASP A 94 6.58 3.82 11.90
CA ASP A 94 6.75 4.60 13.13
C ASP A 94 6.58 6.10 12.85
N ARG A 95 7.20 6.62 11.78
CA ARG A 95 7.01 8.02 11.34
C ARG A 95 5.57 8.31 10.94
N LEU A 96 4.92 7.37 10.27
CA LEU A 96 3.51 7.49 9.91
C LEU A 96 2.62 7.51 11.16
N GLY A 97 2.92 6.67 12.16
CA GLY A 97 2.22 6.66 13.44
C GLY A 97 2.30 8.01 14.16
N ASP A 98 3.48 8.61 14.19
CA ASP A 98 3.69 9.96 14.74
C ASP A 98 2.88 11.02 13.98
N ARG A 99 2.82 10.91 12.66
CA ARG A 99 2.04 11.81 11.82
C ARG A 99 0.55 11.66 12.07
N VAL A 100 0.04 10.45 12.09
CA VAL A 100 -1.37 10.14 12.38
C VAL A 100 -1.78 10.70 13.75
N GLY A 101 -0.91 10.58 14.76
CA GLY A 101 -1.14 11.15 16.07
C GLY A 101 -1.15 12.68 16.08
N ARG A 102 -0.20 13.33 15.41
CA ARG A 102 -0.15 14.80 15.31
C ARG A 102 -1.36 15.38 14.58
N GLU A 103 -1.80 14.72 13.52
CA GLU A 103 -2.92 15.15 12.68
C GLU A 103 -4.28 14.66 13.22
N GLN A 104 -4.27 13.93 14.34
CA GLN A 104 -5.47 13.42 15.03
C GLN A 104 -6.41 12.61 14.09
N LEU A 105 -5.84 11.70 13.33
CA LEU A 105 -6.56 10.86 12.38
C LEU A 105 -7.07 9.59 13.05
N ASP A 106 -8.21 9.69 13.72
CA ASP A 106 -8.80 8.59 14.50
C ASP A 106 -9.33 7.43 13.64
N ASN A 107 -9.43 7.64 12.32
CA ASN A 107 -9.88 6.64 11.35
C ASN A 107 -8.75 5.89 10.64
N VAL A 108 -7.51 6.07 11.07
CA VAL A 108 -6.33 5.39 10.51
C VAL A 108 -5.79 4.37 11.50
N ALA A 109 -5.58 3.15 11.03
CA ALA A 109 -4.83 2.10 11.71
C ALA A 109 -3.56 1.77 10.93
N ILE A 110 -2.54 1.26 11.60
CA ILE A 110 -1.24 0.92 11.02
C ILE A 110 -0.95 -0.57 11.22
N LYS A 111 -0.43 -1.22 10.19
CA LYS A 111 -0.11 -2.64 10.20
C LYS A 111 1.22 -2.92 9.52
N GLU A 112 2.10 -3.64 10.20
CA GLU A 112 3.29 -4.21 9.60
C GLU A 112 2.94 -5.51 8.87
N GLY A 113 3.27 -5.58 7.58
CA GLY A 113 3.14 -6.77 6.76
C GLY A 113 4.45 -7.52 6.57
N ALA A 114 4.42 -8.58 5.78
CA ALA A 114 5.59 -9.31 5.34
C ALA A 114 5.76 -9.20 3.82
N LEU A 115 6.92 -9.63 3.30
CA LEU A 115 7.24 -9.57 1.87
C LEU A 115 6.26 -10.36 0.98
N ASP A 116 5.66 -11.41 1.53
CA ASP A 116 4.76 -12.34 0.86
C ASP A 116 3.35 -12.38 1.44
N ASP A 117 3.08 -11.54 2.46
CA ASP A 117 1.79 -11.49 3.15
C ASP A 117 1.52 -10.07 3.69
N PRO A 118 0.50 -9.37 3.18
CA PRO A 118 0.14 -8.05 3.72
C PRO A 118 -0.45 -8.11 5.12
N ARG A 119 -0.82 -9.29 5.63
CA ARG A 119 -1.38 -9.53 6.98
C ARG A 119 -2.64 -8.70 7.25
N LEU A 120 -3.49 -8.55 6.26
CA LEU A 120 -4.73 -7.79 6.38
C LEU A 120 -5.84 -8.62 7.04
N PRO A 121 -6.75 -7.98 7.80
CA PRO A 121 -7.94 -8.66 8.33
C PRO A 121 -8.87 -9.09 7.20
N GLU A 122 -9.51 -10.25 7.38
CA GLU A 122 -10.43 -10.81 6.39
C GLU A 122 -11.73 -10.01 6.26
N ASN A 123 -12.30 -10.04 5.06
CA ASN A 123 -13.62 -9.47 4.74
C ASN A 123 -13.82 -8.03 5.24
N SER A 124 -12.80 -7.18 5.05
CA SER A 124 -12.76 -5.85 5.69
C SER A 124 -12.75 -4.69 4.72
N PHE A 125 -12.21 -4.85 3.51
CA PHE A 125 -11.90 -3.71 2.64
C PHE A 125 -12.77 -3.64 1.40
N ASP A 126 -13.33 -2.46 1.16
CA ASP A 126 -14.00 -2.10 -0.11
C ASP A 126 -12.98 -1.87 -1.21
N ARG A 127 -11.83 -1.30 -0.86
CA ARG A 127 -10.72 -1.02 -1.76
C ARG A 127 -9.39 -1.34 -1.10
N VAL A 128 -8.46 -1.88 -1.88
CA VAL A 128 -7.05 -2.05 -1.50
C VAL A 128 -6.20 -1.31 -2.52
N PHE A 129 -5.45 -0.33 -2.07
CA PHE A 129 -4.58 0.49 -2.91
C PHE A 129 -3.15 -0.03 -2.91
N MET A 130 -2.58 -0.14 -4.10
CA MET A 130 -1.17 -0.45 -4.35
C MET A 130 -0.64 0.58 -5.34
N VAL A 131 -0.16 1.72 -4.82
CA VAL A 131 0.25 2.85 -5.67
C VAL A 131 1.76 2.90 -5.81
N HIS A 132 2.24 2.73 -7.04
CA HIS A 132 3.66 2.77 -7.40
C HIS A 132 4.56 1.80 -6.62
N MET A 133 3.99 0.70 -6.09
CA MET A 133 4.74 -0.23 -5.25
C MET A 133 4.66 -1.70 -5.72
N TYR A 134 3.75 -2.05 -6.62
CA TYR A 134 3.58 -3.44 -7.06
C TYR A 134 4.88 -4.05 -7.62
N HIS A 135 5.69 -3.26 -8.33
CA HIS A 135 6.97 -3.70 -8.90
C HIS A 135 8.05 -3.99 -7.83
N GLU A 136 7.83 -3.59 -6.58
CA GLU A 136 8.73 -3.85 -5.44
C GLU A 136 8.40 -5.16 -4.73
N ILE A 137 7.23 -5.78 -5.00
CA ILE A 137 6.83 -7.02 -4.37
C ILE A 137 7.59 -8.19 -4.99
N ALA A 138 8.45 -8.84 -4.20
CA ALA A 138 9.24 -9.98 -4.67
C ALA A 138 8.39 -11.23 -4.90
N GLU A 139 7.35 -11.45 -4.10
CA GLU A 139 6.47 -12.61 -4.12
C GLU A 139 5.00 -12.23 -4.44
N PRO A 140 4.72 -11.71 -5.66
CA PRO A 140 3.41 -11.14 -5.97
C PRO A 140 2.28 -12.18 -5.95
N TYR A 141 2.54 -13.43 -6.34
CA TYR A 141 1.52 -14.48 -6.33
C TYR A 141 1.07 -14.82 -4.91
N ALA A 142 2.03 -15.06 -4.00
CA ALA A 142 1.74 -15.30 -2.60
C ALA A 142 1.06 -14.11 -1.94
N PHE A 143 1.56 -12.90 -2.21
CA PHE A 143 1.05 -11.65 -1.66
C PHE A 143 -0.40 -11.40 -2.06
N LEU A 144 -0.72 -11.48 -3.35
CA LEU A 144 -2.08 -11.28 -3.86
C LEU A 144 -3.04 -12.38 -3.39
N TRP A 145 -2.57 -13.62 -3.33
CA TRP A 145 -3.37 -14.73 -2.82
C TRP A 145 -3.79 -14.50 -1.36
N ARG A 146 -2.85 -14.09 -0.51
CA ARG A 146 -3.11 -13.81 0.91
C ARG A 146 -3.87 -12.52 1.14
N MET A 147 -3.78 -11.57 0.23
CA MET A 147 -4.58 -10.35 0.26
C MET A 147 -6.05 -10.58 -0.10
N ARG A 148 -6.33 -11.53 -0.99
CA ARG A 148 -7.69 -11.78 -1.50
C ARG A 148 -8.76 -11.94 -0.42
N PRO A 149 -8.56 -12.71 0.68
CA PRO A 149 -9.57 -12.86 1.73
C PRO A 149 -9.90 -11.55 2.46
N ALA A 150 -9.03 -10.55 2.40
CA ALA A 150 -9.24 -9.24 3.04
C ALA A 150 -10.32 -8.39 2.34
N LEU A 151 -10.62 -8.67 1.08
CA LEU A 151 -11.64 -7.95 0.33
C LEU A 151 -13.04 -8.28 0.85
N ALA A 152 -13.82 -7.24 1.11
CA ALA A 152 -15.25 -7.37 1.37
C ALA A 152 -15.97 -7.77 0.07
N LYS A 153 -17.26 -8.13 0.19
CA LYS A 153 -18.07 -8.46 -1.00
C LYS A 153 -18.09 -7.27 -1.96
N GLY A 154 -17.68 -7.51 -3.20
CA GLY A 154 -17.54 -6.46 -4.22
C GLY A 154 -16.30 -5.58 -4.04
N GLY A 155 -15.41 -5.93 -3.11
CA GLY A 155 -14.14 -5.23 -2.92
C GLY A 155 -13.21 -5.36 -4.12
N GLN A 156 -12.39 -4.34 -4.35
CA GLN A 156 -11.48 -4.25 -5.50
C GLN A 156 -10.07 -3.86 -5.07
N VAL A 157 -9.10 -4.39 -5.81
CA VAL A 157 -7.69 -3.97 -5.72
C VAL A 157 -7.43 -2.92 -6.78
N ILE A 158 -6.86 -1.80 -6.39
CA ILE A 158 -6.49 -0.68 -7.25
C ILE A 158 -4.98 -0.64 -7.35
N VAL A 159 -4.46 -0.93 -8.54
CA VAL A 159 -3.02 -0.90 -8.81
C VAL A 159 -2.70 0.29 -9.70
N VAL A 160 -1.88 1.19 -9.21
CA VAL A 160 -1.39 2.34 -9.97
C VAL A 160 0.09 2.13 -10.27
N VAL A 161 0.43 2.14 -11.53
CA VAL A 161 1.81 2.00 -12.02
C VAL A 161 2.12 3.14 -12.97
N ARG A 162 3.40 3.52 -13.04
CA ARG A 162 3.85 4.48 -14.05
C ARG A 162 4.04 3.76 -15.38
N ASP A 163 3.55 4.39 -16.43
CA ASP A 163 3.92 4.01 -17.78
C ASP A 163 5.38 4.44 -18.01
N ARG A 164 6.28 3.48 -18.16
CA ARG A 164 7.66 3.80 -18.57
C ARG A 164 7.69 3.76 -20.09
N PRO A 165 8.06 4.87 -20.75
CA PRO A 165 8.29 4.82 -22.18
C PRO A 165 9.30 3.71 -22.48
N THR A 166 8.90 2.76 -23.29
CA THR A 166 9.84 1.78 -23.85
C THR A 166 10.87 2.53 -24.67
N ALA A 167 12.12 2.51 -24.22
CA ALA A 167 13.25 3.07 -24.96
C ALA A 167 13.47 2.29 -26.27
#